data_50a689215f7564aff9fee229f5b36d86
#
_entry.id   50a689215f7564aff9fee229f5b36d86
#
_cell.length_a   1.000
_cell.length_b   1.000
_cell.length_c   1.000
_cell.angle_alpha   90.00
_cell.angle_beta   90.00
_cell.angle_gamma   90.00
#
_symmetry.space_group_name_H-M   'P 1'
#
loop_
_entity.id
_entity.type
_entity.pdbx_description
1 polymer ?
#
loop_
_entity_poly.entity_id
_entity_poly.type
_entity_poly.pdbx_seq_one_letter_code
_entity_poly.pdbx_strand_id
1 'polypeptide(L)'
;MKTEFPSKSEITRCWFVLDASEAALGRVASKAAKILMGKHKPTYVPFMDTGDHVIVINADKAILTGNKESQKLYRRHSGYPGGLTETRADKVRATRPIRLVEDAIKGMLPKTKMGKQMYRKLKVYAGEKHPHEAQQPTALAAGK
;
A
#
# COMPACT_ATOMS: atom_id res chain seq x y z
N MET A 1 24.81 -9.53 -25.48
CA MET A 1 24.30 -9.40 -24.09
C MET A 1 23.18 -10.41 -23.87
N LYS A 2 23.27 -11.21 -22.82
CA LYS A 2 22.22 -12.15 -22.45
C LYS A 2 21.36 -11.51 -21.36
N THR A 3 20.07 -11.40 -21.56
CA THR A 3 19.14 -10.90 -20.52
C THR A 3 18.92 -12.03 -19.52
N GLU A 4 19.34 -11.81 -18.27
CA GLU A 4 19.11 -12.76 -17.19
C GLU A 4 17.80 -12.43 -16.50
N PHE A 5 16.96 -13.44 -16.31
CA PHE A 5 15.72 -13.34 -15.55
C PHE A 5 15.89 -14.10 -14.23
N PRO A 6 15.43 -13.54 -13.09
CA PRO A 6 15.52 -14.23 -11.82
C PRO A 6 14.64 -15.48 -11.84
N SER A 7 15.13 -16.57 -11.30
CA SER A 7 14.34 -17.78 -11.03
C SER A 7 13.42 -17.55 -9.81
N LYS A 8 12.31 -18.25 -9.73
CA LYS A 8 11.39 -18.15 -8.55
C LYS A 8 12.07 -18.54 -7.25
N SER A 9 13.05 -19.44 -7.29
CA SER A 9 13.83 -19.89 -6.14
C SER A 9 14.85 -18.86 -5.66
N GLU A 10 15.27 -17.93 -6.51
CA GLU A 10 16.27 -16.91 -6.21
C GLU A 10 15.66 -15.64 -5.63
N ILE A 11 14.33 -15.51 -5.66
CA ILE A 11 13.64 -14.33 -5.14
C ILE A 11 13.65 -14.33 -3.62
N THR A 12 14.51 -13.49 -3.05
CA THR A 12 14.49 -13.20 -1.60
C THR A 12 13.49 -12.09 -1.31
N ARG A 13 12.68 -12.27 -0.26
CA ARG A 13 11.68 -11.28 0.18
C ARG A 13 12.03 -10.77 1.56
N CYS A 14 12.07 -9.44 1.68
CA CYS A 14 12.30 -8.74 2.94
C CYS A 14 10.98 -8.16 3.46
N TRP A 15 10.99 -7.75 4.73
CA TRP A 15 9.87 -7.07 5.36
C TRP A 15 10.26 -5.64 5.70
N PHE A 16 9.38 -4.70 5.38
CA PHE A 16 9.60 -3.28 5.62
C PHE A 16 8.42 -2.68 6.39
N VAL A 17 8.72 -1.76 7.30
CA VAL A 17 7.72 -0.96 8.03
C VAL A 17 7.78 0.47 7.52
N LEU A 18 6.61 1.03 7.24
CA LEU A 18 6.40 2.43 6.89
C LEU A 18 5.43 3.06 7.90
N ASP A 19 5.71 4.27 8.34
CA ASP A 19 4.80 5.04 9.19
C ASP A 19 3.95 5.98 8.32
N ALA A 20 2.62 5.87 8.44
CA ALA A 20 1.69 6.71 7.71
C ALA A 20 1.60 8.14 8.25
N SER A 21 2.14 8.40 9.45
CA SER A 21 2.18 9.73 10.08
C SER A 21 3.35 10.61 9.62
N GLU A 22 4.40 10.04 9.03
CA GLU A 22 5.60 10.79 8.64
C GLU A 22 5.43 11.66 7.40
N ALA A 23 4.55 11.28 6.49
CA ALA A 23 4.38 11.98 5.21
C ALA A 23 2.95 11.94 4.71
N ALA A 24 2.64 12.80 3.73
CA ALA A 24 1.34 12.78 3.07
C ALA A 24 1.00 11.39 2.53
N LEU A 25 -0.24 10.94 2.70
CA LEU A 25 -0.73 9.61 2.33
C LEU A 25 -0.29 9.16 0.93
N GLY A 26 -0.33 10.07 -0.06
CA GLY A 26 0.09 9.75 -1.43
C GLY A 26 1.58 9.40 -1.55
N ARG A 27 2.45 10.02 -0.75
CA ARG A 27 3.89 9.72 -0.73
C ARG A 27 4.16 8.38 -0.06
N VAL A 28 3.53 8.12 1.07
CA VAL A 28 3.59 6.80 1.74
C VAL A 28 3.11 5.70 0.80
N ALA A 29 1.95 5.91 0.15
CA ALA A 29 1.37 4.95 -0.78
C ALA A 29 2.27 4.68 -2.00
N SER A 30 2.89 5.71 -2.59
CA SER A 30 3.79 5.54 -3.74
C SER A 30 5.05 4.77 -3.36
N LYS A 31 5.61 5.02 -2.18
CA LYS A 31 6.78 4.28 -1.66
C LYS A 31 6.43 2.82 -1.38
N ALA A 32 5.32 2.58 -0.69
CA ALA A 32 4.80 1.23 -0.44
C ALA A 32 4.56 0.45 -1.74
N ALA A 33 3.90 1.07 -2.73
CA ALA A 33 3.65 0.46 -4.03
C ALA A 33 4.94 0.11 -4.79
N LYS A 34 5.96 0.99 -4.74
CA LYS A 34 7.28 0.73 -5.35
C LYS A 34 7.96 -0.50 -4.76
N ILE A 35 7.88 -0.68 -3.43
CA ILE A 35 8.45 -1.83 -2.71
C ILE A 35 7.65 -3.11 -3.02
N LEU A 36 6.31 -3.04 -2.95
CA LEU A 36 5.42 -4.18 -3.25
C LEU A 36 5.59 -4.71 -4.67
N MET A 37 5.83 -3.82 -5.64
CA MET A 37 6.15 -4.20 -7.02
C MET A 37 7.58 -4.74 -7.19
N GLY A 38 8.49 -4.43 -6.27
CA GLY A 38 9.90 -4.80 -6.38
C GLY A 38 10.75 -3.88 -7.26
N LYS A 39 10.24 -2.68 -7.61
CA LYS A 39 10.97 -1.71 -8.48
C LYS A 39 12.24 -1.12 -7.84
N HIS A 40 12.50 -1.37 -6.58
CA HIS A 40 13.73 -0.98 -5.89
C HIS A 40 14.87 -1.99 -6.11
N LYS A 41 14.56 -3.19 -6.63
CA LYS A 41 15.54 -4.26 -6.88
C LYS A 41 16.05 -4.23 -8.32
N PRO A 42 17.35 -4.49 -8.56
CA PRO A 42 17.89 -4.59 -9.92
C PRO A 42 17.31 -5.78 -10.70
N THR A 43 16.83 -6.81 -9.97
CA THR A 43 16.20 -8.01 -10.53
C THR A 43 14.73 -7.85 -10.88
N TYR A 44 14.21 -6.61 -10.87
CA TYR A 44 12.82 -6.36 -11.22
C TYR A 44 12.47 -6.81 -12.63
N VAL A 45 11.41 -7.59 -12.75
CA VAL A 45 10.79 -7.98 -14.02
C VAL A 45 9.27 -7.82 -13.93
N PRO A 46 8.60 -7.31 -14.97
CA PRO A 46 7.17 -7.01 -14.91
C PRO A 46 6.26 -8.24 -14.89
N PHE A 47 6.74 -9.40 -15.32
CA PHE A 47 5.98 -10.65 -15.39
C PHE A 47 6.14 -11.55 -14.15
N MET A 48 6.98 -11.18 -13.18
CA MET A 48 7.18 -11.92 -11.93
C MET A 48 7.03 -11.00 -10.73
N ASP A 49 6.50 -11.57 -9.64
CA ASP A 49 6.40 -10.85 -8.37
C ASP A 49 7.72 -10.94 -7.58
N THR A 50 8.60 -9.97 -7.79
CA THR A 50 9.88 -9.82 -7.09
C THR A 50 9.81 -8.94 -5.85
N GLY A 51 8.64 -8.36 -5.55
CA GLY A 51 8.44 -7.39 -4.48
C GLY A 51 8.48 -7.98 -3.07
N ASP A 52 8.66 -7.10 -2.11
CA ASP A 52 8.79 -7.39 -0.69
C ASP A 52 7.47 -7.20 0.07
N HIS A 53 7.46 -7.62 1.34
CA HIS A 53 6.34 -7.39 2.24
C HIS A 53 6.42 -5.98 2.84
N VAL A 54 5.28 -5.31 2.94
CA VAL A 54 5.18 -3.95 3.51
C VAL A 54 4.15 -3.96 4.62
N ILE A 55 4.56 -3.46 5.77
CA ILE A 55 3.71 -3.16 6.92
C ILE A 55 3.56 -1.64 6.99
N VAL A 56 2.34 -1.15 7.06
CA VAL A 56 2.06 0.27 7.30
C VAL A 56 1.41 0.40 8.67
N ILE A 57 1.99 1.23 9.52
CA ILE A 57 1.52 1.52 10.87
C ILE A 57 0.91 2.92 10.96
N ASN A 58 0.20 3.22 12.03
CA ASN A 58 -0.42 4.53 12.31
C ASN A 58 -1.38 5.01 11.20
N ALA A 59 -2.17 4.10 10.64
CA ALA A 59 -3.11 4.46 9.57
C ALA A 59 -4.21 5.45 10.01
N ASP A 60 -4.52 5.51 11.29
CA ASP A 60 -5.40 6.52 11.92
C ASP A 60 -4.84 7.94 11.81
N LYS A 61 -3.50 8.08 11.90
CA LYS A 61 -2.77 9.34 11.83
C LYS A 61 -2.33 9.74 10.42
N ALA A 62 -2.76 8.99 9.38
CA ALA A 62 -2.38 9.26 7.99
C ALA A 62 -2.69 10.70 7.58
N ILE A 63 -1.72 11.41 6.99
CA ILE A 63 -1.83 12.83 6.66
C ILE A 63 -2.53 13.02 5.32
N LEU A 64 -3.66 13.72 5.30
CA LEU A 64 -4.30 14.24 4.10
C LEU A 64 -4.04 15.74 3.99
N THR A 65 -3.46 16.19 2.89
CA THR A 65 -3.12 17.59 2.66
C THR A 65 -4.29 18.40 2.11
N GLY A 66 -4.36 19.70 2.47
CA GLY A 66 -5.43 20.60 2.03
C GLY A 66 -6.80 20.17 2.56
N ASN A 67 -7.86 20.49 1.82
CA ASN A 67 -9.25 20.20 2.23
C ASN A 67 -9.73 18.78 1.89
N LYS A 68 -8.82 17.82 1.67
CA LYS A 68 -9.17 16.45 1.27
C LYS A 68 -10.00 15.70 2.31
N GLU A 69 -9.82 16.02 3.58
CA GLU A 69 -10.60 15.41 4.67
C GLU A 69 -12.11 15.56 4.45
N SER A 70 -12.55 16.77 4.09
CA SER A 70 -13.96 17.09 3.86
C SER A 70 -14.44 16.89 2.42
N GLN A 71 -13.55 17.08 1.44
CA GLN A 71 -13.94 17.11 0.02
C GLN A 71 -13.71 15.80 -0.72
N LYS A 72 -12.74 14.97 -0.28
CA LYS A 72 -12.48 13.70 -0.96
C LYS A 72 -13.61 12.71 -0.74
N LEU A 73 -14.16 12.21 -1.86
CA LEU A 73 -15.23 11.22 -1.88
C LEU A 73 -14.70 9.86 -2.34
N TYR A 74 -15.01 8.83 -1.58
CA TYR A 74 -14.83 7.44 -1.97
C TYR A 74 -16.14 6.94 -2.57
N ARG A 75 -16.13 6.66 -3.86
CA ARG A 75 -17.30 6.25 -4.63
C ARG A 75 -17.30 4.75 -4.85
N ARG A 76 -18.47 4.14 -4.68
CA ARG A 76 -18.72 2.75 -4.98
C ARG A 76 -20.07 2.62 -5.65
N HIS A 77 -20.16 1.78 -6.67
CA HIS A 77 -21.40 1.48 -7.37
C HIS A 77 -21.75 0.00 -7.22
N SER A 78 -22.99 -0.33 -6.86
CA SER A 78 -23.44 -1.70 -6.68
C SER A 78 -23.78 -2.44 -7.99
N GLY A 79 -23.89 -1.72 -9.10
CA GLY A 79 -24.33 -2.23 -10.42
C GLY A 79 -25.83 -2.10 -10.66
N TYR A 80 -26.62 -1.74 -9.67
CA TYR A 80 -28.08 -1.52 -9.81
C TYR A 80 -28.40 -0.04 -10.04
N PRO A 81 -29.56 0.28 -10.68
CA PRO A 81 -30.02 1.65 -10.81
C PRO A 81 -30.06 2.36 -9.43
N GLY A 82 -29.51 3.58 -9.35
CA GLY A 82 -29.41 4.32 -8.08
C GLY A 82 -28.41 3.77 -7.07
N GLY A 83 -27.56 2.80 -7.44
CA GLY A 83 -26.62 2.12 -6.57
C GLY A 83 -25.29 2.86 -6.30
N LEU A 84 -25.18 4.17 -6.61
CA LEU A 84 -24.00 4.97 -6.29
C LEU A 84 -23.97 5.31 -4.81
N THR A 85 -22.89 4.92 -4.14
CA THR A 85 -22.62 5.27 -2.73
C THR A 85 -21.38 6.13 -2.66
N GLU A 86 -21.50 7.30 -2.04
CA GLU A 86 -20.41 8.25 -1.80
C GLU A 86 -20.14 8.36 -0.30
N THR A 87 -18.88 8.26 0.09
CA THR A 87 -18.46 8.38 1.47
C THR A 87 -17.30 9.37 1.56
N ARG A 88 -17.38 10.37 2.42
CA ARG A 88 -16.31 11.34 2.65
C ARG A 88 -15.09 10.68 3.32
N ALA A 89 -13.92 11.28 3.14
CA ALA A 89 -12.67 10.79 3.74
C ALA A 89 -12.71 10.84 5.28
N ASP A 90 -13.31 11.89 5.88
CA ASP A 90 -13.52 12.02 7.32
C ASP A 90 -14.29 10.83 7.89
N LYS A 91 -15.39 10.45 7.25
CA LYS A 91 -16.23 9.30 7.65
C LYS A 91 -15.47 7.97 7.48
N VAL A 92 -14.69 7.84 6.41
CA VAL A 92 -13.86 6.63 6.19
C VAL A 92 -12.81 6.52 7.27
N ARG A 93 -12.13 7.63 7.64
CA ARG A 93 -11.16 7.65 8.73
C ARG A 93 -11.78 7.25 10.07
N ALA A 94 -12.93 7.81 10.40
CA ALA A 94 -13.62 7.53 11.67
C ALA A 94 -14.06 6.07 11.79
N THR A 95 -14.50 5.45 10.69
CA THR A 95 -15.04 4.08 10.71
C THR A 95 -13.98 3.01 10.41
N ARG A 96 -13.12 3.23 9.43
CA ARG A 96 -12.13 2.26 8.94
C ARG A 96 -10.86 2.95 8.43
N PRO A 97 -9.98 3.46 9.32
CA PRO A 97 -8.77 4.19 8.92
C PRO A 97 -7.81 3.33 8.06
N ILE A 98 -7.75 2.03 8.31
CA ILE A 98 -6.97 1.07 7.53
C ILE A 98 -7.32 1.14 6.04
N ARG A 99 -8.61 1.20 5.71
CA ARG A 99 -9.10 1.25 4.33
C ARG A 99 -8.60 2.49 3.57
N LEU A 100 -8.46 3.61 4.25
CA LEU A 100 -7.97 4.85 3.64
C LEU A 100 -6.57 4.66 3.05
N VAL A 101 -5.68 3.96 3.77
CA VAL A 101 -4.32 3.64 3.33
C VAL A 101 -4.33 2.51 2.29
N GLU A 102 -5.11 1.48 2.52
CA GLU A 102 -5.23 0.34 1.60
C GLU A 102 -5.71 0.76 0.22
N ASP A 103 -6.77 1.56 0.12
CA ASP A 103 -7.33 2.04 -1.14
C ASP A 103 -6.33 2.92 -1.90
N ALA A 104 -5.53 3.74 -1.19
CA ALA A 104 -4.48 4.56 -1.78
C ALA A 104 -3.37 3.69 -2.40
N ILE A 105 -2.88 2.68 -1.69
CA ILE A 105 -1.83 1.77 -2.17
C ILE A 105 -2.36 0.88 -3.29
N LYS A 106 -3.55 0.30 -3.13
CA LYS A 106 -4.20 -0.55 -4.12
C LYS A 106 -4.43 0.17 -5.45
N GLY A 107 -4.79 1.46 -5.39
CA GLY A 107 -4.93 2.30 -6.58
C GLY A 107 -3.63 2.50 -7.36
N MET A 108 -2.47 2.40 -6.70
CA MET A 108 -1.13 2.55 -7.30
C MET A 108 -0.52 1.23 -7.78
N LEU A 109 -1.09 0.09 -7.42
CA LEU A 109 -0.67 -1.22 -7.91
C LEU A 109 -1.31 -1.55 -9.27
N PRO A 110 -0.68 -2.40 -10.09
CA PRO A 110 -1.26 -2.87 -11.35
C PRO A 110 -2.61 -3.54 -11.14
N LYS A 111 -3.58 -3.28 -12.03
CA LYS A 111 -4.93 -3.87 -11.97
C LYS A 111 -5.00 -5.26 -12.62
N THR A 112 -3.99 -6.08 -12.40
CA THR A 112 -3.82 -7.43 -12.97
C THR A 112 -3.89 -8.51 -11.88
N LYS A 113 -3.87 -9.77 -12.29
CA LYS A 113 -3.74 -10.91 -11.35
C LYS A 113 -2.48 -10.78 -10.49
N MET A 114 -1.37 -10.33 -11.09
CA MET A 114 -0.12 -10.09 -10.38
C MET A 114 -0.24 -8.95 -9.35
N GLY A 115 -0.90 -7.85 -9.70
CA GLY A 115 -1.16 -6.76 -8.75
C GLY A 115 -1.98 -7.21 -7.54
N LYS A 116 -2.89 -8.17 -7.70
CA LYS A 116 -3.60 -8.80 -6.57
C LYS A 116 -2.68 -9.62 -5.68
N GLN A 117 -1.68 -10.31 -6.25
CA GLN A 117 -0.66 -11.03 -5.47
C GLN A 117 0.25 -10.06 -4.71
N MET A 118 0.68 -8.97 -5.35
CA MET A 118 1.46 -7.90 -4.70
C MET A 118 0.68 -7.29 -3.52
N TYR A 119 -0.61 -7.03 -3.70
CA TYR A 119 -1.46 -6.47 -2.64
C TYR A 119 -1.58 -7.39 -1.41
N ARG A 120 -1.54 -8.70 -1.56
CA ARG A 120 -1.57 -9.65 -0.43
C ARG A 120 -0.38 -9.51 0.53
N LYS A 121 0.73 -8.95 0.05
CA LYS A 121 1.95 -8.68 0.84
C LYS A 121 1.87 -7.39 1.64
N LEU A 122 0.83 -6.59 1.45
CA LEU A 122 0.54 -5.40 2.24
C LEU A 122 -0.19 -5.78 3.52
N LYS A 123 0.27 -5.24 4.65
CA LYS A 123 -0.37 -5.30 5.96
C LYS A 123 -0.50 -3.88 6.50
N VAL A 124 -1.70 -3.47 6.86
CA VAL A 124 -1.98 -2.13 7.37
C VAL A 124 -2.59 -2.21 8.77
N TYR A 125 -2.07 -1.42 9.69
CA TYR A 125 -2.52 -1.34 11.08
C TYR A 125 -2.89 0.10 11.44
N ALA A 126 -3.97 0.24 12.18
CA ALA A 126 -4.46 1.55 12.62
C ALA A 126 -3.49 2.20 13.62
N GLY A 127 -3.00 1.43 14.58
CA GLY A 127 -2.05 1.89 15.60
C GLY A 127 -0.60 1.60 15.25
N GLU A 128 0.27 1.79 16.25
CA GLU A 128 1.72 1.61 16.14
C GLU A 128 2.15 0.13 16.18
N LYS A 129 1.41 -0.71 16.91
CA LYS A 129 1.78 -2.11 17.14
C LYS A 129 1.37 -3.01 15.98
N HIS A 130 2.25 -3.93 15.61
CA HIS A 130 2.00 -4.95 14.60
C HIS A 130 2.47 -6.34 15.09
N PRO A 131 1.82 -7.46 14.68
CA PRO A 131 2.15 -8.80 15.14
C PRO A 131 3.33 -9.47 14.39
N HIS A 132 4.08 -8.72 13.58
CA HIS A 132 5.12 -9.24 12.69
C HIS A 132 6.55 -9.02 13.21
N GLU A 133 6.76 -9.09 14.52
CA GLU A 133 8.10 -8.92 15.12
C GLU A 133 9.04 -10.08 14.74
N ALA A 134 8.51 -11.30 14.65
CA ALA A 134 9.28 -12.49 14.27
C ALA A 134 9.93 -12.40 12.87
N GLN A 135 9.35 -11.59 11.97
CA GLN A 135 9.90 -11.36 10.63
C GLN A 135 11.00 -10.30 10.59
N GLN A 136 11.32 -9.67 11.73
CA GLN A 136 12.36 -8.63 11.87
C GLN A 136 12.26 -7.55 10.77
N PRO A 137 11.12 -6.85 10.65
CA PRO A 137 10.93 -5.89 9.58
C PRO A 137 11.84 -4.67 9.75
N THR A 138 12.41 -4.19 8.64
CA THR A 138 13.26 -3.01 8.62
C THR A 138 12.40 -1.74 8.49
N ALA A 139 12.60 -0.76 9.37
CA ALA A 139 11.94 0.52 9.29
C ALA A 139 12.47 1.35 8.11
N LEU A 140 11.56 1.94 7.32
CA LEU A 140 11.88 2.83 6.21
C LEU A 140 11.17 4.17 6.42
N ALA A 141 11.92 5.27 6.37
CA ALA A 141 11.34 6.60 6.41
C ALA A 141 10.42 6.82 5.18
N ALA A 142 9.21 7.29 5.42
CA ALA A 142 8.25 7.57 4.34
C ALA A 142 8.56 8.88 3.60
N GLY A 143 9.26 9.81 4.26
CA GLY A 143 9.62 11.13 3.75
C GLY A 143 11.05 11.19 3.21
N LYS A 144 11.21 11.57 2.04
CA LYS A 144 12.10 12.46 1.24
C LYS A 144 12.04 12.10 -0.20
#